data_7b478d70c59dd29b210291e1e42a22b1
#
_entry.id   7b478d70c59dd29b210291e1e42a22b1
#
_cell.length_a   1.000
_cell.length_b   1.000
_cell.length_c   1.000
_cell.angle_alpha   90.00
_cell.angle_beta   90.00
_cell.angle_gamma   90.00
#
_symmetry.space_group_name_H-M   'P 1'
#
loop_
_entity.id
_entity.type
_entity.pdbx_description
1 polymer ?
#
loop_
_entity_poly.entity_id
_entity_poly.type
_entity_poly.pdbx_seq_one_letter_code
_entity_poly.pdbx_strand_id
1 'polypeptide(L)'
;MLTVPVRQLGESERAAVERILDRDPYAGAQVAERVAAHGLNWWRSDGRVYGYGGGRRVESLIWSGAHLVPVCATPAAVAAFAELLGAETRICSSIIGRADAVLDLWDQLGGHWGPARDVRPSQPLLVADADPPVAPDPAVRLVEPNEVDRLFPAAVAMYTEEVGVSPLLDDGGRGYRRRMSELVRGKRAYARFAGDRVIFKAELAIVTRRTAQVQGVWVDPEFRGRGLAAAAMAAVTRDALHRVAPTVSLYVNDYNTPARRVYARCGFVPAGTFATVLF
;
A
#
# COMPACT_ATOMS: atom_id res chain seq x y z
N MET A 1 4.01 -2.99 -39.26
CA MET A 1 4.21 -3.51 -37.90
C MET A 1 3.70 -2.45 -36.92
N LEU A 2 2.55 -2.66 -36.31
CA LEU A 2 2.06 -1.79 -35.23
C LEU A 2 3.01 -2.04 -34.04
N THR A 3 3.80 -1.05 -33.69
CA THR A 3 4.63 -1.07 -32.50
C THR A 3 3.71 -1.20 -31.29
N VAL A 4 3.85 -2.27 -30.53
CA VAL A 4 3.15 -2.43 -29.24
C VAL A 4 3.50 -1.17 -28.41
N PRO A 5 2.53 -0.37 -27.99
CA PRO A 5 2.80 0.90 -27.35
C PRO A 5 3.32 0.74 -25.90
N VAL A 6 3.61 -0.50 -25.47
CA VAL A 6 4.14 -0.85 -24.15
C VAL A 6 5.58 -1.31 -24.26
N ARG A 7 6.43 -0.78 -23.39
CA ARG A 7 7.82 -1.20 -23.27
C ARG A 7 8.30 -1.17 -21.83
N GLN A 8 9.24 -2.05 -21.50
CA GLN A 8 9.93 -1.95 -20.21
C GLN A 8 10.76 -0.67 -20.18
N LEU A 9 10.71 0.03 -19.05
CA LEU A 9 11.45 1.27 -18.83
C LEU A 9 12.74 0.97 -18.06
N GLY A 10 13.79 1.72 -18.42
CA GLY A 10 15.08 1.65 -17.77
C GLY A 10 15.49 2.99 -17.16
N GLU A 11 16.70 3.06 -16.62
CA GLU A 11 17.20 4.23 -15.89
C GLU A 11 17.21 5.52 -16.72
N SER A 12 17.38 5.42 -18.03
CA SER A 12 17.28 6.57 -18.95
C SER A 12 15.91 7.24 -18.98
N GLU A 13 14.84 6.52 -18.56
CA GLU A 13 13.48 7.05 -18.50
C GLU A 13 13.03 7.44 -17.09
N ARG A 14 13.92 7.40 -16.11
CA ARG A 14 13.62 7.70 -14.71
C ARG A 14 12.85 9.01 -14.51
N ALA A 15 13.29 10.08 -15.17
CA ALA A 15 12.62 11.38 -15.08
C ALA A 15 11.18 11.36 -15.65
N ALA A 16 10.91 10.52 -16.65
CA ALA A 16 9.57 10.34 -17.18
C ALA A 16 8.68 9.56 -16.22
N VAL A 17 9.23 8.51 -15.60
CA VAL A 17 8.53 7.71 -14.56
C VAL A 17 8.17 8.59 -13.36
N GLU A 18 9.13 9.35 -12.83
CA GLU A 18 8.91 10.24 -11.68
C GLU A 18 7.83 11.29 -11.95
N ARG A 19 7.78 11.87 -13.16
CA ARG A 19 6.71 12.81 -13.54
C ARG A 19 5.32 12.18 -13.51
N ILE A 20 5.19 10.89 -13.90
CA ILE A 20 3.90 10.19 -13.85
C ILE A 20 3.52 9.85 -12.41
N LEU A 21 4.49 9.41 -11.62
CA LEU A 21 4.28 9.14 -10.20
C LEU A 21 3.88 10.41 -9.42
N ASP A 22 4.38 11.58 -9.82
CA ASP A 22 3.98 12.86 -9.23
C ASP A 22 2.55 13.31 -9.58
N ARG A 23 1.96 12.79 -10.67
CA ARG A 23 0.57 13.10 -11.05
C ARG A 23 -0.45 12.39 -10.16
N ASP A 24 -0.12 11.20 -9.67
CA ASP A 24 -0.92 10.47 -8.69
C ASP A 24 0.00 9.88 -7.60
N PRO A 25 0.43 10.71 -6.64
CA PRO A 25 1.40 10.32 -5.65
C PRO A 25 0.88 9.28 -4.66
N TYR A 26 -0.42 9.06 -4.60
CA TYR A 26 -1.03 8.07 -3.71
C TYR A 26 -1.12 6.70 -4.38
N ALA A 27 -1.64 6.61 -5.61
CA ALA A 27 -1.68 5.35 -6.35
C ALA A 27 -0.27 4.89 -6.75
N GLY A 28 0.61 5.84 -7.08
CA GLY A 28 2.01 5.59 -7.40
C GLY A 28 2.94 5.38 -6.21
N ALA A 29 2.47 5.51 -4.96
CA ALA A 29 3.34 5.55 -3.78
C ALA A 29 4.24 4.31 -3.65
N GLN A 30 3.68 3.12 -3.84
CA GLN A 30 4.45 1.87 -3.79
C GLN A 30 5.53 1.80 -4.86
N VAL A 31 5.21 2.23 -6.08
CA VAL A 31 6.17 2.27 -7.19
C VAL A 31 7.24 3.33 -6.94
N ALA A 32 6.84 4.52 -6.45
CA ALA A 32 7.74 5.61 -6.14
C ALA A 32 8.78 5.23 -5.07
N GLU A 33 8.36 4.55 -4.00
CA GLU A 33 9.28 4.07 -2.95
C GLU A 33 10.30 3.09 -3.53
N ARG A 34 9.87 2.14 -4.37
CA ARG A 34 10.75 1.15 -5.00
C ARG A 34 11.73 1.77 -5.99
N VAL A 35 11.24 2.66 -6.83
CA VAL A 35 12.08 3.39 -7.79
C VAL A 35 13.11 4.27 -7.06
N ALA A 36 12.73 4.89 -5.95
CA ALA A 36 13.66 5.66 -5.13
C ALA A 36 14.75 4.78 -4.48
N ALA A 37 14.40 3.59 -4.01
CA ALA A 37 15.31 2.67 -3.32
C ALA A 37 16.23 1.91 -4.28
N HIS A 38 15.75 1.50 -5.46
CA HIS A 38 16.42 0.53 -6.33
C HIS A 38 16.65 1.01 -7.76
N GLY A 39 16.10 2.17 -8.15
CA GLY A 39 16.08 2.64 -9.53
C GLY A 39 15.11 1.82 -10.39
N LEU A 40 15.32 1.88 -11.72
CA LEU A 40 14.54 1.12 -12.70
C LEU A 40 15.27 -0.15 -13.19
N ASN A 41 16.35 -0.51 -12.57
CA ASN A 41 17.12 -1.70 -12.90
C ASN A 41 16.44 -2.96 -12.34
N TRP A 42 15.76 -3.72 -13.20
CA TRP A 42 14.97 -4.90 -12.81
C TRP A 42 15.75 -5.98 -12.04
N TRP A 43 17.07 -6.09 -12.24
CA TRP A 43 17.93 -7.04 -11.50
C TRP A 43 18.30 -6.58 -10.07
N ARG A 44 17.99 -5.32 -9.73
CA ARG A 44 18.19 -4.76 -8.39
C ARG A 44 16.88 -4.59 -7.64
N SER A 45 15.77 -4.58 -8.37
CA SER A 45 14.41 -4.48 -7.86
C SER A 45 13.68 -5.81 -7.99
N ASP A 46 12.71 -6.04 -7.15
CA ASP A 46 11.85 -7.22 -7.16
C ASP A 46 10.69 -7.09 -8.18
N GLY A 47 10.86 -6.28 -9.22
CA GLY A 47 9.87 -6.08 -10.27
C GLY A 47 10.36 -5.17 -11.40
N ARG A 48 9.48 -4.92 -12.35
CA ARG A 48 9.71 -4.16 -13.57
C ARG A 48 8.69 -3.04 -13.71
N VAL A 49 9.11 -1.92 -14.29
CA VAL A 49 8.20 -0.85 -14.72
C VAL A 49 8.01 -0.93 -16.22
N TYR A 50 6.77 -1.06 -16.65
CA TYR A 50 6.40 -0.91 -18.05
C TYR A 50 5.70 0.43 -18.25
N GLY A 51 5.98 1.06 -19.38
CA GLY A 51 5.36 2.31 -19.78
C GLY A 51 4.53 2.16 -21.04
N TYR A 52 3.38 2.82 -21.07
CA TYR A 52 2.54 2.98 -22.24
C TYR A 52 2.71 4.40 -22.80
N GLY A 53 2.84 4.51 -24.13
CA GLY A 53 2.89 5.79 -24.83
C GLY A 53 3.63 5.72 -26.16
N GLY A 54 3.50 6.79 -26.97
CA GLY A 54 4.11 6.89 -28.31
C GLY A 54 5.55 7.43 -28.28
N GLY A 55 6.48 6.77 -28.97
CA GLY A 55 7.85 7.22 -29.09
C GLY A 55 8.57 7.30 -27.73
N ARG A 56 9.14 8.48 -27.43
CA ARG A 56 9.79 8.73 -26.13
C ARG A 56 8.83 9.20 -25.03
N ARG A 57 7.57 9.46 -25.35
CA ARG A 57 6.57 9.91 -24.38
C ARG A 57 6.00 8.72 -23.63
N VAL A 58 6.05 8.77 -22.31
CA VAL A 58 5.39 7.82 -21.41
C VAL A 58 4.20 8.54 -20.78
N GLU A 59 3.01 7.95 -20.85
CA GLU A 59 1.74 8.53 -20.40
C GLU A 59 1.13 7.80 -19.22
N SER A 60 1.35 6.48 -19.16
CA SER A 60 0.86 5.58 -18.13
C SER A 60 1.95 4.59 -17.76
N LEU A 61 1.89 4.06 -16.54
CA LEU A 61 2.82 3.06 -16.03
C LEU A 61 2.08 1.84 -15.49
N ILE A 62 2.76 0.70 -15.50
CA ILE A 62 2.42 -0.42 -14.63
C ILE A 62 3.69 -0.98 -14.01
N TRP A 63 3.67 -1.15 -12.68
CA TRP A 63 4.65 -1.95 -11.97
C TRP A 63 4.24 -3.42 -12.01
N SER A 64 5.16 -4.30 -12.37
CA SER A 64 4.97 -5.75 -12.36
C SER A 64 6.02 -6.41 -11.46
N GLY A 65 5.58 -6.94 -10.32
CA GLY A 65 6.39 -7.63 -9.32
C GLY A 65 5.48 -8.47 -8.41
N ALA A 66 5.76 -8.51 -7.12
CA ALA A 66 4.89 -9.17 -6.14
C ALA A 66 3.44 -8.62 -6.15
N HIS A 67 3.26 -7.39 -6.60
CA HIS A 67 1.97 -6.78 -6.90
C HIS A 67 1.99 -6.18 -8.30
N LEU A 68 0.84 -6.12 -8.98
CA LEU A 68 0.65 -5.25 -10.13
C LEU A 68 0.07 -3.91 -9.65
N VAL A 69 0.68 -2.81 -10.11
CA VAL A 69 0.24 -1.46 -9.73
C VAL A 69 0.14 -0.59 -10.99
N PRO A 70 -1.05 -0.44 -11.59
CA PRO A 70 -1.28 0.52 -12.66
C PRO A 70 -1.28 1.95 -12.10
N VAL A 71 -0.57 2.87 -12.76
CA VAL A 71 -0.47 4.28 -12.34
C VAL A 71 -0.78 5.18 -13.52
N CYS A 72 -1.74 6.10 -13.33
CA CYS A 72 -2.26 6.98 -14.38
C CYS A 72 -2.65 6.21 -15.65
N ALA A 73 -3.12 4.96 -15.50
CA ALA A 73 -3.43 4.09 -16.63
C ALA A 73 -4.77 4.50 -17.27
N THR A 74 -4.72 4.90 -18.54
CA THR A 74 -5.92 5.11 -19.36
C THR A 74 -6.49 3.77 -19.82
N PRO A 75 -7.77 3.68 -20.25
CA PRO A 75 -8.34 2.43 -20.78
C PRO A 75 -7.49 1.81 -21.91
N ALA A 76 -6.93 2.62 -22.81
CA ALA A 76 -6.04 2.14 -23.86
C ALA A 76 -4.71 1.58 -23.30
N ALA A 77 -4.17 2.19 -22.23
CA ALA A 77 -2.98 1.69 -21.56
C ALA A 77 -3.29 0.38 -20.82
N VAL A 78 -4.44 0.28 -20.14
CA VAL A 78 -4.89 -0.94 -19.46
C VAL A 78 -5.01 -2.09 -20.44
N ALA A 79 -5.64 -1.89 -21.61
CA ALA A 79 -5.74 -2.92 -22.64
C ALA A 79 -4.36 -3.40 -23.14
N ALA A 80 -3.45 -2.47 -23.38
CA ALA A 80 -2.10 -2.80 -23.82
C ALA A 80 -1.27 -3.52 -22.73
N PHE A 81 -1.45 -3.16 -21.45
CA PHE A 81 -0.84 -3.87 -20.33
C PHE A 81 -1.43 -5.27 -20.14
N ALA A 82 -2.74 -5.42 -20.31
CA ALA A 82 -3.40 -6.72 -20.25
C ALA A 82 -2.92 -7.67 -21.35
N GLU A 83 -2.75 -7.19 -22.58
CA GLU A 83 -2.19 -7.97 -23.69
C GLU A 83 -0.77 -8.48 -23.37
N LEU A 84 0.10 -7.57 -22.85
CA LEU A 84 1.47 -7.93 -22.47
C LEU A 84 1.49 -8.97 -21.34
N LEU A 85 0.75 -8.71 -20.27
CA LEU A 85 0.80 -9.52 -19.05
C LEU A 85 -0.01 -10.82 -19.16
N GLY A 86 -1.05 -10.83 -19.98
CA GLY A 86 -1.84 -12.05 -20.26
C GLY A 86 -1.05 -13.14 -21.00
N ALA A 87 0.00 -12.74 -21.73
CA ALA A 87 0.92 -13.67 -22.37
C ALA A 87 1.96 -14.28 -21.41
N GLU A 88 2.09 -13.75 -20.19
CA GLU A 88 3.06 -14.20 -19.19
C GLU A 88 2.38 -15.01 -18.07
N THR A 89 3.15 -15.89 -17.42
CA THR A 89 2.69 -16.56 -16.20
C THR A 89 2.55 -15.54 -15.07
N ARG A 90 1.41 -15.57 -14.36
CA ARG A 90 1.17 -14.71 -13.20
C ARG A 90 2.19 -14.99 -12.09
N ILE A 91 2.91 -13.96 -11.68
CA ILE A 91 3.86 -13.99 -10.57
C ILE A 91 3.40 -13.14 -9.38
N CYS A 92 2.44 -12.23 -9.61
CA CYS A 92 1.94 -11.33 -8.56
C CYS A 92 0.92 -12.02 -7.64
N SER A 93 0.87 -11.59 -6.39
CA SER A 93 -0.12 -11.98 -5.40
C SER A 93 -1.35 -11.07 -5.36
N SER A 94 -1.28 -9.90 -6.02
CA SER A 94 -2.41 -8.99 -6.13
C SER A 94 -2.26 -7.97 -7.27
N ILE A 95 -3.40 -7.38 -7.67
CA ILE A 95 -3.48 -6.14 -8.44
C ILE A 95 -4.04 -5.08 -7.50
N ILE A 96 -3.41 -3.89 -7.41
CA ILE A 96 -3.83 -2.84 -6.49
C ILE A 96 -3.61 -1.45 -7.10
N GLY A 97 -4.52 -0.51 -6.84
CA GLY A 97 -4.44 0.86 -7.33
C GLY A 97 -5.79 1.52 -7.48
N ARG A 98 -5.90 2.50 -8.38
CA ARG A 98 -7.17 3.15 -8.72
C ARG A 98 -8.19 2.12 -9.21
N ALA A 99 -9.41 2.20 -8.68
CA ALA A 99 -10.43 1.15 -8.87
C ALA A 99 -10.78 0.93 -10.35
N ASP A 100 -10.92 2.00 -11.12
CA ASP A 100 -11.19 1.94 -12.55
C ASP A 100 -10.11 1.16 -13.31
N ALA A 101 -8.85 1.50 -13.12
CA ALA A 101 -7.74 0.84 -13.80
C ALA A 101 -7.54 -0.61 -13.33
N VAL A 102 -7.71 -0.88 -12.02
CA VAL A 102 -7.54 -2.23 -11.45
C VAL A 102 -8.64 -3.18 -11.91
N LEU A 103 -9.89 -2.73 -11.89
CA LEU A 103 -11.02 -3.58 -12.26
C LEU A 103 -11.06 -3.84 -13.76
N ASP A 104 -10.78 -2.83 -14.60
CA ASP A 104 -10.66 -3.00 -16.04
C ASP A 104 -9.51 -3.96 -16.40
N LEU A 105 -8.34 -3.79 -15.76
CA LEU A 105 -7.20 -4.69 -15.94
C LEU A 105 -7.54 -6.14 -15.53
N TRP A 106 -8.24 -6.31 -14.41
CA TRP A 106 -8.65 -7.63 -13.94
C TRP A 106 -9.68 -8.28 -14.87
N ASP A 107 -10.65 -7.53 -15.36
CA ASP A 107 -11.66 -8.03 -16.29
C ASP A 107 -11.02 -8.63 -17.55
N GLN A 108 -9.94 -8.02 -18.04
CA GLN A 108 -9.18 -8.49 -19.18
C GLN A 108 -8.22 -9.65 -18.85
N LEU A 109 -7.64 -9.70 -17.65
CA LEU A 109 -6.67 -10.73 -17.24
C LEU A 109 -7.33 -11.98 -16.64
N GLY A 110 -8.52 -11.87 -16.08
CA GLY A 110 -9.17 -12.95 -15.33
C GLY A 110 -9.34 -14.24 -16.10
N GLY A 111 -9.61 -14.15 -17.41
CA GLY A 111 -9.70 -15.30 -18.31
C GLY A 111 -8.38 -16.05 -18.53
N HIS A 112 -7.25 -15.38 -18.34
CA HIS A 112 -5.91 -15.95 -18.52
C HIS A 112 -5.30 -16.49 -17.22
N TRP A 113 -5.62 -15.85 -16.08
CA TRP A 113 -4.93 -16.10 -14.81
C TRP A 113 -5.73 -16.96 -13.81
N GLY A 114 -6.95 -17.36 -14.19
CA GLY A 114 -7.85 -18.10 -13.33
C GLY A 114 -8.53 -17.22 -12.27
N PRO A 115 -9.33 -17.80 -11.36
CA PRO A 115 -10.13 -17.03 -10.42
C PRO A 115 -9.26 -16.30 -9.40
N ALA A 116 -9.70 -15.10 -9.03
CA ALA A 116 -9.18 -14.40 -7.86
C ALA A 116 -9.69 -15.07 -6.56
N ARG A 117 -8.88 -15.05 -5.52
CA ARG A 117 -9.28 -15.47 -4.18
C ARG A 117 -10.26 -14.47 -3.56
N ASP A 118 -10.03 -13.18 -3.78
CA ASP A 118 -10.89 -12.10 -3.26
C ASP A 118 -10.78 -10.88 -4.19
N VAL A 119 -11.91 -10.21 -4.41
CA VAL A 119 -11.98 -8.95 -5.14
C VAL A 119 -12.61 -7.90 -4.25
N ARG A 120 -11.87 -6.84 -3.96
CA ARG A 120 -12.29 -5.68 -3.18
C ARG A 120 -12.47 -4.49 -4.12
N PRO A 121 -13.67 -4.30 -4.68
CA PRO A 121 -13.87 -3.37 -5.78
C PRO A 121 -13.92 -1.91 -5.33
N SER A 122 -14.15 -1.67 -4.03
CA SER A 122 -14.33 -0.33 -3.48
C SER A 122 -13.59 -0.19 -2.15
N GLN A 123 -12.49 0.54 -2.21
CA GLN A 123 -11.67 0.88 -1.05
C GLN A 123 -11.42 2.40 -1.08
N PRO A 124 -12.21 3.21 -0.35
CA PRO A 124 -11.94 4.64 -0.23
C PRO A 124 -10.47 4.92 0.10
N LEU A 125 -9.81 5.68 -0.78
CA LEU A 125 -8.51 6.28 -0.53
C LEU A 125 -8.73 7.58 0.23
N LEU A 126 -8.09 7.69 1.39
CA LEU A 126 -8.23 8.81 2.30
C LEU A 126 -6.87 9.47 2.52
N VAL A 127 -6.86 10.79 2.66
CA VAL A 127 -5.62 11.59 2.84
C VAL A 127 -5.84 12.61 3.95
N ALA A 128 -4.79 12.82 4.75
CA ALA A 128 -4.66 13.91 5.71
C ALA A 128 -3.39 14.71 5.41
N ASP A 129 -3.46 16.04 5.45
CA ASP A 129 -2.37 16.99 5.21
C ASP A 129 -2.24 18.04 6.32
N ALA A 130 -3.01 17.89 7.38
CA ALA A 130 -3.00 18.75 8.56
C ALA A 130 -3.09 17.92 9.84
N ASP A 131 -2.72 18.54 10.95
CA ASP A 131 -2.80 17.90 12.27
C ASP A 131 -4.23 17.44 12.58
N PRO A 132 -4.37 16.20 13.11
CA PRO A 132 -5.68 15.68 13.49
C PRO A 132 -6.41 16.57 14.51
N PRO A 133 -7.73 16.80 14.35
CA PRO A 133 -8.51 17.56 15.31
C PRO A 133 -8.74 16.81 16.63
N VAL A 134 -8.47 15.50 16.66
CA VAL A 134 -8.54 14.67 17.86
C VAL A 134 -7.21 14.73 18.60
N ALA A 135 -7.26 14.88 19.92
CA ALA A 135 -6.07 14.84 20.77
C ALA A 135 -5.33 13.49 20.62
N PRO A 136 -4.02 13.50 20.31
CA PRO A 136 -3.24 12.29 20.18
C PRO A 136 -3.11 11.54 21.50
N ASP A 137 -3.13 10.21 21.44
CA ASP A 137 -2.82 9.35 22.57
C ASP A 137 -1.31 9.36 22.88
N PRO A 138 -0.86 9.89 24.03
CA PRO A 138 0.54 9.99 24.37
C PRO A 138 1.22 8.63 24.62
N ALA A 139 0.44 7.57 24.80
CA ALA A 139 0.97 6.21 25.00
C ALA A 139 1.25 5.48 23.68
N VAL A 140 0.85 6.04 22.54
CA VAL A 140 1.23 5.53 21.22
C VAL A 140 2.61 6.06 20.86
N ARG A 141 3.52 5.17 20.57
CA ARG A 141 4.90 5.49 20.24
C ARG A 141 5.49 4.57 19.18
N LEU A 142 6.65 4.91 18.68
CA LEU A 142 7.46 4.02 17.86
C LEU A 142 7.86 2.77 18.67
N VAL A 143 7.85 1.64 17.99
CA VAL A 143 8.31 0.36 18.54
C VAL A 143 9.83 0.31 18.47
N GLU A 144 10.46 -0.08 19.56
CA GLU A 144 11.91 -0.22 19.63
C GLU A 144 12.38 -1.59 19.07
N PRO A 145 13.62 -1.70 18.57
CA PRO A 145 14.13 -2.94 17.95
C PRO A 145 14.06 -4.18 18.86
N ASN A 146 14.19 -4.03 20.16
CA ASN A 146 14.08 -5.12 21.16
C ASN A 146 12.62 -5.49 21.47
N GLU A 147 11.63 -4.78 20.91
CA GLU A 147 10.20 -5.03 21.15
C GLU A 147 9.51 -5.74 19.96
N VAL A 148 10.27 -6.13 18.92
CA VAL A 148 9.71 -6.83 17.75
C VAL A 148 8.97 -8.10 18.18
N ASP A 149 9.48 -8.83 19.17
CA ASP A 149 8.84 -10.05 19.66
C ASP A 149 7.51 -9.79 20.37
N ARG A 150 7.37 -8.64 21.00
CA ARG A 150 6.11 -8.17 21.61
C ARG A 150 5.12 -7.69 20.55
N LEU A 151 5.60 -7.06 19.45
CA LEU A 151 4.77 -6.59 18.33
C LEU A 151 4.25 -7.76 17.49
N PHE A 152 5.05 -8.78 17.29
CA PHE A 152 4.81 -9.82 16.30
C PHE A 152 3.46 -10.55 16.44
N PRO A 153 3.01 -10.96 17.66
CA PRO A 153 1.69 -11.58 17.83
C PRO A 153 0.54 -10.70 17.34
N ALA A 154 0.56 -9.39 17.64
CA ALA A 154 -0.44 -8.44 17.18
C ALA A 154 -0.40 -8.24 15.66
N ALA A 155 0.80 -8.26 15.06
CA ALA A 155 0.96 -8.19 13.62
C ALA A 155 0.40 -9.44 12.92
N VAL A 156 0.64 -10.63 13.47
CA VAL A 156 0.06 -11.89 12.97
C VAL A 156 -1.46 -11.88 13.09
N ALA A 157 -2.01 -11.46 14.23
CA ALA A 157 -3.45 -11.37 14.44
C ALA A 157 -4.11 -10.42 13.43
N MET A 158 -3.54 -9.23 13.26
CA MET A 158 -4.00 -8.24 12.28
C MET A 158 -3.99 -8.81 10.85
N TYR A 159 -2.86 -9.40 10.42
CA TYR A 159 -2.73 -9.95 9.08
C TYR A 159 -3.74 -11.07 8.82
N THR A 160 -3.91 -11.98 9.78
CA THR A 160 -4.86 -13.10 9.68
C THR A 160 -6.30 -12.58 9.59
N GLU A 161 -6.65 -11.55 10.38
CA GLU A 161 -7.99 -10.94 10.35
C GLU A 161 -8.26 -10.23 9.00
N GLU A 162 -7.27 -9.54 8.45
CA GLU A 162 -7.45 -8.74 7.23
C GLU A 162 -7.36 -9.57 5.94
N VAL A 163 -6.43 -10.53 5.90
CA VAL A 163 -6.11 -11.29 4.69
C VAL A 163 -6.80 -12.65 4.66
N GLY A 164 -7.28 -13.15 5.81
CA GLY A 164 -8.00 -14.42 5.93
C GLY A 164 -7.07 -15.65 5.96
N VAL A 165 -5.75 -15.45 5.90
CA VAL A 165 -4.73 -16.52 6.00
C VAL A 165 -3.64 -16.11 6.98
N SER A 166 -3.07 -17.08 7.70
CA SER A 166 -1.99 -16.80 8.63
C SER A 166 -0.66 -16.58 7.88
N PRO A 167 0.12 -15.53 8.22
CA PRO A 167 1.44 -15.32 7.65
C PRO A 167 2.49 -16.33 8.15
N LEU A 168 2.08 -17.29 8.97
CA LEU A 168 2.96 -18.34 9.52
C LEU A 168 2.98 -19.61 8.66
N LEU A 169 2.11 -19.73 7.64
CA LEU A 169 1.88 -21.00 6.93
C LEU A 169 3.09 -21.45 6.10
N ASP A 170 3.74 -20.55 5.37
CA ASP A 170 4.74 -20.95 4.38
C ASP A 170 6.13 -21.19 4.99
N ASP A 171 6.59 -20.28 5.86
CA ASP A 171 7.95 -20.28 6.38
C ASP A 171 8.03 -20.16 7.92
N GLY A 172 6.92 -20.42 8.62
CA GLY A 172 6.81 -20.19 10.07
C GLY A 172 6.83 -18.69 10.43
N GLY A 173 6.54 -17.80 9.47
CA GLY A 173 6.48 -16.37 9.68
C GLY A 173 7.83 -15.65 9.64
N ARG A 174 8.91 -16.32 9.21
CA ARG A 174 10.26 -15.71 9.15
C ARG A 174 10.30 -14.49 8.21
N GLY A 175 9.70 -14.59 7.04
CA GLY A 175 9.60 -13.49 6.09
C GLY A 175 8.80 -12.31 6.66
N TYR A 176 7.67 -12.60 7.28
CA TYR A 176 6.82 -11.58 7.90
C TYR A 176 7.50 -10.91 9.10
N ARG A 177 8.19 -11.69 9.95
CA ARG A 177 8.99 -11.16 11.06
C ARG A 177 10.12 -10.25 10.57
N ARG A 178 10.82 -10.63 9.50
CA ARG A 178 11.85 -9.79 8.87
C ARG A 178 11.27 -8.46 8.44
N ARG A 179 10.12 -8.46 7.74
CA ARG A 179 9.41 -7.24 7.36
C ARG A 179 9.07 -6.36 8.57
N MET A 180 8.54 -6.94 9.66
CA MET A 180 8.27 -6.18 10.88
C MET A 180 9.55 -5.57 11.46
N SER A 181 10.63 -6.30 11.47
CA SER A 181 11.94 -5.81 11.94
C SER A 181 12.47 -4.66 11.08
N GLU A 182 12.25 -4.70 9.76
CA GLU A 182 12.64 -3.63 8.83
C GLU A 182 11.81 -2.36 9.09
N LEU A 183 10.50 -2.48 9.29
CA LEU A 183 9.63 -1.35 9.64
C LEU A 183 10.02 -0.71 10.99
N VAL A 184 10.33 -1.53 11.98
CA VAL A 184 10.77 -1.04 13.30
C VAL A 184 12.11 -0.31 13.20
N ARG A 185 13.12 -0.90 12.53
CA ARG A 185 14.42 -0.23 12.31
C ARG A 185 14.27 1.07 11.51
N GLY A 186 13.34 1.11 10.56
CA GLY A 186 12.99 2.29 9.78
C GLY A 186 12.18 3.35 10.53
N LYS A 187 11.88 3.14 11.82
CA LYS A 187 11.00 4.01 12.61
C LYS A 187 9.64 4.23 11.97
N ARG A 188 9.05 3.15 11.45
CA ARG A 188 7.77 3.12 10.72
C ARG A 188 6.68 2.32 11.43
N ALA A 189 6.98 1.63 12.51
CA ALA A 189 6.02 0.83 13.29
C ALA A 189 5.66 1.55 14.58
N TYR A 190 4.35 1.67 14.84
CA TYR A 190 3.78 2.29 16.05
C TYR A 190 3.00 1.25 16.82
N ALA A 191 3.04 1.37 18.13
CA ALA A 191 2.20 0.58 19.03
C ALA A 191 1.81 1.36 20.30
N ARG A 192 0.70 0.92 20.88
CA ARG A 192 0.34 1.17 22.27
C ARG A 192 0.41 -0.14 23.02
N PHE A 193 1.13 -0.15 24.14
CA PHE A 193 1.29 -1.31 24.98
C PHE A 193 0.42 -1.18 26.25
N ALA A 194 -0.11 -2.32 26.70
CA ALA A 194 -0.67 -2.50 28.05
C ALA A 194 0.08 -3.66 28.70
N GLY A 195 1.05 -3.36 29.57
CA GLY A 195 2.05 -4.32 30.00
C GLY A 195 2.83 -4.86 28.79
N ASP A 196 2.88 -6.16 28.60
CA ASP A 196 3.56 -6.82 27.47
C ASP A 196 2.67 -6.98 26.23
N ARG A 197 1.38 -6.67 26.33
CA ARG A 197 0.40 -6.83 25.25
C ARG A 197 0.33 -5.56 24.41
N VAL A 198 0.34 -5.72 23.09
CA VAL A 198 0.04 -4.65 22.14
C VAL A 198 -1.48 -4.55 22.01
N ILE A 199 -2.03 -3.37 22.33
CA ILE A 199 -3.49 -3.12 22.24
C ILE A 199 -3.88 -2.25 21.03
N PHE A 200 -2.91 -1.57 20.42
CA PHE A 200 -3.03 -0.87 19.15
C PHE A 200 -1.71 -0.98 18.40
N LYS A 201 -1.78 -1.16 17.08
CA LYS A 201 -0.65 -1.00 16.19
C LYS A 201 -1.05 -0.33 14.88
N ALA A 202 -0.09 0.34 14.25
CA ALA A 202 -0.16 0.83 12.88
C ALA A 202 1.26 0.90 12.30
N GLU A 203 1.37 0.94 10.99
CA GLU A 203 2.67 1.05 10.31
C GLU A 203 2.61 2.01 9.12
N LEU A 204 3.70 2.73 8.87
CA LEU A 204 3.93 3.46 7.64
C LEU A 204 4.54 2.45 6.64
N ALA A 205 3.69 1.72 5.96
CA ALA A 205 4.11 0.62 5.10
C ALA A 205 4.89 1.11 3.88
N ILE A 206 4.54 2.30 3.38
CA ILE A 206 5.15 2.96 2.24
C ILE A 206 5.46 4.40 2.61
N VAL A 207 6.67 4.86 2.30
CA VAL A 207 7.11 6.23 2.56
C VAL A 207 7.76 6.80 1.32
N THR A 208 7.24 7.92 0.86
CA THR A 208 7.75 8.69 -0.27
C THR A 208 7.96 10.15 0.12
N ARG A 209 8.57 10.94 -0.76
CA ARG A 209 8.65 12.41 -0.56
C ARG A 209 7.30 13.11 -0.52
N ARG A 210 6.21 12.46 -0.98
CA ARG A 210 4.87 13.04 -1.09
C ARG A 210 3.91 12.55 -0.02
N THR A 211 4.02 11.28 0.38
CA THR A 211 3.06 10.68 1.32
C THR A 211 3.70 9.57 2.14
N ALA A 212 3.23 9.44 3.38
CA ALA A 212 3.39 8.25 4.20
C ALA A 212 2.08 7.46 4.17
N GLN A 213 2.10 6.23 3.63
CA GLN A 213 0.89 5.40 3.55
C GLN A 213 0.79 4.49 4.77
N VAL A 214 -0.27 4.67 5.55
CA VAL A 214 -0.57 3.86 6.73
C VAL A 214 -1.24 2.57 6.29
N GLN A 215 -0.76 1.46 6.86
CA GLN A 215 -1.36 0.13 6.73
C GLN A 215 -1.32 -0.59 8.08
N GLY A 216 -1.95 -1.78 8.13
CA GLY A 216 -1.88 -2.65 9.28
C GLY A 216 -2.39 -2.01 10.58
N VAL A 217 -3.39 -1.15 10.50
CA VAL A 217 -4.05 -0.56 11.67
C VAL A 217 -4.88 -1.61 12.35
N TRP A 218 -4.59 -1.85 13.61
CA TRP A 218 -5.28 -2.87 14.38
C TRP A 218 -5.46 -2.46 15.82
N VAL A 219 -6.62 -2.77 16.36
CA VAL A 219 -6.93 -2.66 17.79
C VAL A 219 -7.24 -4.05 18.29
N ASP A 220 -6.66 -4.41 19.41
CA ASP A 220 -6.95 -5.65 20.10
C ASP A 220 -8.47 -5.79 20.33
N PRO A 221 -9.08 -6.93 19.97
CA PRO A 221 -10.53 -7.14 20.08
C PRO A 221 -11.12 -6.77 21.45
N GLU A 222 -10.42 -7.09 22.54
CA GLU A 222 -10.86 -6.76 23.90
C GLU A 222 -10.89 -5.26 24.19
N PHE A 223 -10.21 -4.45 23.39
CA PHE A 223 -10.11 -2.99 23.56
C PHE A 223 -10.91 -2.20 22.53
N ARG A 224 -11.61 -2.89 21.60
CA ARG A 224 -12.49 -2.24 20.62
C ARG A 224 -13.71 -1.61 21.28
N GLY A 225 -14.32 -0.64 20.59
CA GLY A 225 -15.51 0.05 21.08
C GLY A 225 -15.27 1.07 22.23
N ARG A 226 -14.02 1.24 22.70
CA ARG A 226 -13.66 2.12 23.82
C ARG A 226 -13.10 3.48 23.39
N GLY A 227 -13.20 3.84 22.11
CA GLY A 227 -12.71 5.13 21.58
C GLY A 227 -11.20 5.22 21.35
N LEU A 228 -10.42 4.18 21.67
CA LEU A 228 -8.95 4.15 21.60
C LEU A 228 -8.43 4.48 20.20
N ALA A 229 -9.04 3.92 19.16
CA ALA A 229 -8.51 3.98 17.79
C ALA A 229 -8.34 5.42 17.26
N ALA A 230 -9.24 6.35 17.60
CA ALA A 230 -9.16 7.70 17.07
C ALA A 230 -7.98 8.47 17.65
N ALA A 231 -7.77 8.43 18.97
CA ALA A 231 -6.63 9.08 19.63
C ALA A 231 -5.30 8.42 19.21
N ALA A 232 -5.29 7.10 19.04
CA ALA A 232 -4.11 6.36 18.59
C ALA A 232 -3.74 6.71 17.14
N MET A 233 -4.72 6.74 16.22
CA MET A 233 -4.48 7.18 14.84
C MET A 233 -4.08 8.64 14.75
N ALA A 234 -4.62 9.52 15.61
CA ALA A 234 -4.18 10.90 15.68
C ALA A 234 -2.70 11.02 16.04
N ALA A 235 -2.21 10.19 16.97
CA ALA A 235 -0.79 10.17 17.32
C ALA A 235 0.09 9.73 16.12
N VAL A 236 -0.30 8.67 15.44
CA VAL A 236 0.41 8.19 14.24
C VAL A 236 0.40 9.23 13.12
N THR A 237 -0.76 9.80 12.82
CA THR A 237 -0.93 10.78 11.75
C THR A 237 -0.09 12.03 12.01
N ARG A 238 -0.15 12.58 13.23
CA ARG A 238 0.62 13.77 13.60
C ARG A 238 2.12 13.53 13.51
N ASP A 239 2.62 12.41 14.07
CA ASP A 239 4.06 12.09 13.97
C ASP A 239 4.49 11.90 12.51
N ALA A 240 3.68 11.23 11.70
CA ALA A 240 3.99 11.01 10.28
C ALA A 240 4.04 12.33 9.48
N LEU A 241 3.10 13.27 9.71
CA LEU A 241 3.10 14.59 9.07
C LEU A 241 4.31 15.44 9.47
N HIS A 242 4.68 15.42 10.74
CA HIS A 242 5.78 16.25 11.23
C HIS A 242 7.17 15.67 10.94
N ARG A 243 7.29 14.35 10.86
CA ARG A 243 8.59 13.67 10.78
C ARG A 243 8.89 13.05 9.43
N VAL A 244 7.86 12.65 8.65
CA VAL A 244 8.06 11.72 7.54
C VAL A 244 7.69 12.32 6.19
N ALA A 245 6.47 12.82 6.01
CA ALA A 245 5.98 13.28 4.72
C ALA A 245 4.89 14.35 4.87
N PRO A 246 4.71 15.23 3.86
CA PRO A 246 3.73 16.32 3.92
C PRO A 246 2.28 15.84 3.93
N THR A 247 2.01 14.59 3.55
CA THR A 247 0.66 14.00 3.64
C THR A 247 0.74 12.59 4.21
N VAL A 248 -0.36 12.16 4.84
CA VAL A 248 -0.58 10.78 5.26
C VAL A 248 -1.74 10.22 4.47
N SER A 249 -1.56 9.07 3.84
CA SER A 249 -2.60 8.40 3.08
C SER A 249 -2.90 7.00 3.63
N LEU A 250 -4.09 6.53 3.37
CA LEU A 250 -4.49 5.14 3.62
C LEU A 250 -5.66 4.78 2.70
N TYR A 251 -5.92 3.51 2.51
CA TYR A 251 -7.16 3.03 1.91
C TYR A 251 -7.79 1.97 2.83
N VAL A 252 -9.10 1.86 2.78
CA VAL A 252 -9.88 1.03 3.69
C VAL A 252 -11.06 0.41 2.96
N ASN A 253 -11.40 -0.85 3.26
CA ASN A 253 -12.58 -1.48 2.68
C ASN A 253 -13.84 -0.64 2.98
N ASP A 254 -14.70 -0.41 2.00
CA ASP A 254 -15.88 0.44 2.12
C ASP A 254 -16.87 -0.06 3.18
N TYR A 255 -16.95 -1.36 3.37
CA TYR A 255 -17.77 -1.99 4.43
C TYR A 255 -17.19 -1.80 5.85
N ASN A 256 -15.91 -1.41 6.00
CA ASN A 256 -15.30 -1.17 7.32
C ASN A 256 -15.72 0.19 7.90
N THR A 257 -17.00 0.33 8.17
CA THR A 257 -17.60 1.55 8.72
C THR A 257 -16.93 2.03 10.02
N PRO A 258 -16.55 1.16 10.98
CA PRO A 258 -15.87 1.62 12.19
C PRO A 258 -14.53 2.30 11.88
N ALA A 259 -13.69 1.74 11.04
CA ALA A 259 -12.40 2.33 10.66
C ALA A 259 -12.58 3.67 9.92
N ARG A 260 -13.51 3.72 8.96
CA ARG A 260 -13.83 4.94 8.20
C ARG A 260 -14.26 6.09 9.12
N ARG A 261 -15.07 5.81 10.15
CA ARG A 261 -15.43 6.82 11.17
C ARG A 261 -14.23 7.32 11.98
N VAL A 262 -13.31 6.43 12.32
CA VAL A 262 -12.06 6.79 13.01
C VAL A 262 -11.23 7.73 12.12
N TYR A 263 -11.02 7.39 10.86
CA TYR A 263 -10.22 8.19 9.94
C TYR A 263 -10.85 9.57 9.68
N ALA A 264 -12.16 9.64 9.47
CA ALA A 264 -12.87 10.92 9.33
C ALA A 264 -12.69 11.82 10.58
N ARG A 265 -12.76 11.26 11.78
CA ARG A 265 -12.48 11.99 13.04
C ARG A 265 -11.04 12.48 13.14
N CYS A 266 -10.10 11.77 12.53
CA CYS A 266 -8.68 12.17 12.45
C CYS A 266 -8.37 13.17 11.34
N GLY A 267 -9.39 13.69 10.63
CA GLY A 267 -9.21 14.69 9.58
C GLY A 267 -8.87 14.13 8.20
N PHE A 268 -8.95 12.81 8.01
CA PHE A 268 -8.78 12.24 6.68
C PHE A 268 -9.97 12.56 5.78
N VAL A 269 -9.68 12.99 4.56
CA VAL A 269 -10.67 13.30 3.52
C VAL A 269 -10.53 12.36 2.32
N PRO A 270 -11.63 12.08 1.59
CA PRO A 270 -11.58 11.24 0.39
C PRO A 270 -10.70 11.84 -0.72
N ALA A 271 -9.83 11.02 -1.31
CA ALA A 271 -8.96 11.37 -2.44
C ALA A 271 -9.11 10.40 -3.62
N GLY A 272 -10.19 9.62 -3.63
CA GLY A 272 -10.54 8.68 -4.68
C GLY A 272 -10.89 7.30 -4.14
N THR A 273 -10.87 6.31 -5.02
CA THR A 273 -11.20 4.92 -4.69
C THR A 273 -10.14 3.99 -5.24
N PHE A 274 -9.68 3.07 -4.41
CA PHE A 274 -8.84 1.95 -4.80
C PHE A 274 -9.68 0.68 -4.99
N ALA A 275 -9.11 -0.27 -5.69
CA ALA A 275 -9.54 -1.66 -5.69
C ALA A 275 -8.33 -2.58 -5.46
N THR A 276 -8.60 -3.78 -4.98
CA THR A 276 -7.60 -4.83 -4.83
C THR A 276 -8.17 -6.15 -5.33
N VAL A 277 -7.42 -6.84 -6.17
CA VAL A 277 -7.66 -8.23 -6.56
C VAL A 277 -6.59 -9.09 -5.89
N LEU A 278 -6.97 -10.09 -5.12
CA LEU A 278 -6.06 -11.00 -4.39
C LEU A 278 -6.08 -12.39 -5.03
N PHE A 279 -4.92 -13.02 -5.12
CA PHE A 279 -4.73 -14.36 -5.68
C PHE A 279 -4.34 -15.38 -4.63
#